data_a565701f1fa7ae8b77b647eaee4d99e0
#
_entry.id   a565701f1fa7ae8b77b647eaee4d99e0
#
_cell.length_a   1.000
_cell.length_b   1.000
_cell.length_c   1.000
_cell.angle_alpha   90.00
_cell.angle_beta   90.00
_cell.angle_gamma   90.00
#
_symmetry.space_group_name_H-M   'P 1'
#
loop_
_entity.id
_entity.type
_entity.pdbx_description
1 polymer ?
#
loop_
_entity_poly.entity_id
_entity_poly.type
_entity_poly.pdbx_seq_one_letter_code
_entity_poly.pdbx_strand_id
1 'polypeptide(L)'
;MIAALQASYAQQTGAEMAQKIAGQLVAPQSIEFNDKKFTFSLRPTRTYHPFSLTLLKATHTVYPGTDIPKDFRSRVRLRHPQTGEDREVEISMNHPLRYAGLTFYQYQMTAGDLVERAGETPSSVLQVVRNPGWLTPYIGCAMVALGLVIQFMYHLVGFVSKRKTK
;
A
#
# COMPACT_ATOMS: atom_id res chain seq x y z
N MET A 1 25.89 23.83 -3.98
CA MET A 1 25.14 23.10 -5.00
C MET A 1 25.82 21.81 -5.43
N ILE A 2 27.11 21.76 -5.73
CA ILE A 2 27.86 20.54 -6.13
C ILE A 2 27.90 19.47 -5.01
N ALA A 3 28.11 19.87 -3.74
CA ALA A 3 28.18 18.94 -2.61
C ALA A 3 26.83 18.23 -2.33
N ALA A 4 25.71 18.91 -2.55
CA ALA A 4 24.38 18.30 -2.40
C ALA A 4 24.08 17.28 -3.51
N LEU A 5 24.53 17.54 -4.73
CA LEU A 5 24.44 16.61 -5.85
C LEU A 5 25.31 15.37 -5.62
N GLN A 6 26.54 15.54 -5.10
CA GLN A 6 27.41 14.41 -4.77
C GLN A 6 26.85 13.56 -3.62
N ALA A 7 26.23 14.16 -2.61
CA ALA A 7 25.58 13.44 -1.52
C ALA A 7 24.36 12.64 -1.99
N SER A 8 23.54 13.20 -2.90
CA SER A 8 22.40 12.49 -3.47
C SER A 8 22.83 11.32 -4.38
N TYR A 9 23.90 11.50 -5.15
CA TYR A 9 24.48 10.42 -5.97
C TYR A 9 25.06 9.30 -5.11
N ALA A 10 25.76 9.63 -4.03
CA ALA A 10 26.30 8.64 -3.10
C ALA A 10 25.20 7.85 -2.38
N GLN A 11 24.08 8.49 -2.02
CA GLN A 11 22.93 7.82 -1.44
C GLN A 11 22.24 6.88 -2.44
N GLN A 12 22.05 7.29 -3.68
CA GLN A 12 21.46 6.44 -4.72
C GLN A 12 22.34 5.23 -5.02
N THR A 13 23.64 5.44 -5.17
CA THR A 13 24.60 4.34 -5.42
C THR A 13 24.65 3.35 -4.25
N GLY A 14 24.55 3.86 -3.01
CA GLY A 14 24.48 3.02 -1.81
C GLY A 14 23.22 2.18 -1.73
N ALA A 15 22.06 2.74 -2.09
CA ALA A 15 20.79 2.04 -2.11
C ALA A 15 20.75 0.96 -3.21
N GLU A 16 21.25 1.26 -4.41
CA GLU A 16 21.35 0.29 -5.51
C GLU A 16 22.31 -0.86 -5.17
N MET A 17 23.44 -0.56 -4.54
CA MET A 17 24.40 -1.56 -4.11
C MET A 17 23.83 -2.44 -3.00
N ALA A 18 23.13 -1.85 -2.01
CA ALA A 18 22.44 -2.59 -0.97
C ALA A 18 21.36 -3.51 -1.55
N GLN A 19 20.61 -3.06 -2.54
CA GLN A 19 19.59 -3.84 -3.22
C GLN A 19 20.19 -5.00 -4.04
N LYS A 20 21.33 -4.76 -4.68
CA LYS A 20 22.08 -5.79 -5.42
C LYS A 20 22.67 -6.86 -4.49
N ILE A 21 23.24 -6.45 -3.35
CA ILE A 21 23.76 -7.35 -2.32
C ILE A 21 22.60 -8.15 -1.70
N ALA A 22 21.48 -7.51 -1.36
CA ALA A 22 20.29 -8.19 -0.86
C ALA A 22 19.76 -9.21 -1.87
N GLY A 23 19.74 -8.88 -3.15
CA GLY A 23 19.36 -9.80 -4.24
C GLY A 23 20.27 -11.02 -4.31
N GLN A 24 21.58 -10.83 -4.14
CA GLN A 24 22.57 -11.93 -4.12
C GLN A 24 22.43 -12.81 -2.89
N LEU A 25 22.17 -12.24 -1.72
CA LEU A 25 21.96 -12.99 -0.47
C LEU A 25 20.67 -13.83 -0.49
N VAL A 26 19.66 -13.39 -1.23
CA VAL A 26 18.38 -14.10 -1.39
C VAL A 26 18.44 -15.16 -2.51
N ALA A 27 19.44 -15.09 -3.40
CA ALA A 27 19.62 -16.07 -4.45
C ALA A 27 19.90 -17.47 -3.86
N PRO A 28 19.30 -18.54 -4.41
CA PRO A 28 19.54 -19.89 -3.94
C PRO A 28 21.03 -20.25 -4.06
N GLN A 29 21.63 -20.66 -2.94
CA GLN A 29 23.01 -21.15 -2.89
C GLN A 29 23.00 -22.67 -2.80
N SER A 30 23.85 -23.33 -3.55
CA SER A 30 23.96 -24.79 -3.52
C SER A 30 25.35 -25.23 -3.07
N ILE A 31 25.37 -26.20 -2.15
CA ILE A 31 26.59 -26.85 -1.66
C ILE A 31 26.48 -28.34 -1.96
N GLU A 32 27.54 -28.92 -2.47
CA GLU A 32 27.64 -30.36 -2.70
C GLU A 32 28.42 -31.00 -1.54
N PHE A 33 27.79 -31.95 -0.90
CA PHE A 33 28.39 -32.71 0.20
C PHE A 33 27.95 -34.18 0.11
N ASN A 34 28.90 -35.11 0.08
CA ASN A 34 28.64 -36.55 0.04
C ASN A 34 27.77 -36.98 -1.17
N ASP A 35 28.08 -36.51 -2.36
CA ASP A 35 27.34 -36.74 -3.63
C ASP A 35 25.86 -36.23 -3.59
N LYS A 36 25.52 -35.44 -2.59
CA LYS A 36 24.21 -34.80 -2.45
C LYS A 36 24.32 -33.30 -2.60
N LYS A 37 23.45 -32.74 -3.44
CA LYS A 37 23.34 -31.30 -3.64
C LYS A 37 22.30 -30.72 -2.69
N PHE A 38 22.74 -29.87 -1.75
CA PHE A 38 21.89 -29.12 -0.84
C PHE A 38 21.70 -27.72 -1.37
N THR A 39 20.44 -27.28 -1.53
CA THR A 39 20.13 -25.93 -1.97
C THR A 39 19.49 -25.15 -0.81
N PHE A 40 20.16 -24.08 -0.43
CA PHE A 40 19.71 -23.15 0.62
C PHE A 40 19.14 -21.91 -0.04
N SER A 41 17.95 -21.50 0.38
CA SER A 41 17.34 -20.23 -0.08
C SER A 41 16.69 -19.51 1.07
N LEU A 42 17.05 -18.24 1.24
CA LEU A 42 16.35 -17.33 2.16
C LEU A 42 15.12 -16.79 1.44
N ARG A 43 13.93 -17.07 1.98
CA ARG A 43 12.67 -16.61 1.39
C ARG A 43 11.80 -15.96 2.46
N PRO A 44 11.05 -14.90 2.14
CA PRO A 44 10.03 -14.39 3.03
C PRO A 44 8.95 -15.46 3.27
N THR A 45 8.39 -15.50 4.47
CA THR A 45 7.27 -16.38 4.81
C THR A 45 6.07 -16.03 3.94
N ARG A 46 5.50 -17.03 3.26
CA ARG A 46 4.32 -16.85 2.41
C ARG A 46 3.06 -17.15 3.21
N THR A 47 2.10 -16.25 3.14
CA THR A 47 0.76 -16.46 3.69
C THR A 47 -0.22 -16.63 2.53
N TYR A 48 -0.95 -17.75 2.51
CA TYR A 48 -1.94 -18.03 1.47
C TYR A 48 -3.33 -17.63 1.97
N HIS A 49 -4.09 -16.99 1.10
CA HIS A 49 -5.46 -16.58 1.35
C HIS A 49 -6.42 -17.39 0.46
N PRO A 50 -7.69 -17.59 0.89
CA PRO A 50 -8.68 -18.36 0.11
C PRO A 50 -9.21 -17.60 -1.12
N PHE A 51 -8.66 -16.44 -1.44
CA PHE A 51 -9.03 -15.61 -2.58
C PHE A 51 -7.80 -15.27 -3.44
N SER A 52 -8.05 -14.88 -4.68
CA SER A 52 -7.03 -14.46 -5.63
C SER A 52 -7.32 -13.07 -6.19
N LEU A 53 -6.25 -12.33 -6.47
CA LEU A 53 -6.30 -11.05 -7.19
C LEU A 53 -5.53 -11.24 -8.50
N THR A 54 -6.22 -11.01 -9.62
CA THR A 54 -5.61 -11.08 -10.95
C THR A 54 -5.56 -9.68 -11.53
N LEU A 55 -4.38 -9.21 -11.92
CA LEU A 55 -4.22 -7.92 -12.58
C LEU A 55 -4.83 -8.00 -13.99
N LEU A 56 -5.80 -7.15 -14.28
CA LEU A 56 -6.42 -7.01 -15.60
C LEU A 56 -5.77 -5.88 -16.40
N LYS A 57 -5.55 -4.74 -15.74
CA LYS A 57 -4.98 -3.56 -16.37
C LYS A 57 -4.21 -2.73 -15.35
N ALA A 58 -3.02 -2.31 -15.71
CA ALA A 58 -2.23 -1.33 -14.98
C ALA A 58 -2.18 -0.04 -15.81
N THR A 59 -2.50 1.10 -15.18
CA THR A 59 -2.49 2.41 -15.85
C THR A 59 -1.62 3.35 -15.03
N HIS A 60 -0.59 3.87 -15.65
CA HIS A 60 0.29 4.87 -15.08
C HIS A 60 0.14 6.15 -15.90
N THR A 61 -0.28 7.24 -15.26
CA THR A 61 -0.35 8.56 -15.87
C THR A 61 0.69 9.48 -15.23
N VAL A 62 1.34 10.29 -16.06
CA VAL A 62 2.32 11.29 -15.63
C VAL A 62 1.79 12.70 -15.90
N TYR A 63 2.34 13.70 -15.23
CA TYR A 63 2.03 15.09 -15.57
C TYR A 63 2.63 15.46 -16.92
N PRO A 64 1.90 16.23 -17.76
CA PRO A 64 2.39 16.62 -19.07
C PRO A 64 3.75 17.30 -19.01
N GLY A 65 4.72 16.81 -19.80
CA GLY A 65 6.08 17.35 -19.87
C GLY A 65 7.00 17.00 -18.71
N THR A 66 6.61 16.04 -17.86
CA THR A 66 7.43 15.57 -16.74
C THR A 66 7.37 14.04 -16.62
N ASP A 67 8.35 13.46 -15.91
CA ASP A 67 8.35 12.05 -15.51
C ASP A 67 7.69 11.84 -14.13
N ILE A 68 7.05 12.89 -13.59
CA ILE A 68 6.44 12.83 -12.27
C ILE A 68 5.11 12.06 -12.36
N PRO A 69 4.94 10.97 -11.58
CA PRO A 69 3.71 10.23 -11.56
C PRO A 69 2.54 11.09 -11.08
N LYS A 70 1.46 11.10 -11.86
CA LYS A 70 0.21 11.76 -11.49
C LYS A 70 -0.75 10.80 -10.81
N ASP A 71 -0.87 9.59 -11.36
CA ASP A 71 -1.81 8.60 -10.86
C ASP A 71 -1.36 7.17 -11.23
N PHE A 72 -1.55 6.25 -10.30
CA PHE A 72 -1.35 4.82 -10.48
C PHE A 72 -2.68 4.10 -10.24
N ARG A 73 -3.15 3.34 -11.23
CA ARG A 73 -4.38 2.57 -11.14
C ARG A 73 -4.16 1.14 -11.56
N SER A 74 -4.55 0.22 -10.71
CA SER A 74 -4.58 -1.21 -10.99
C SER A 74 -6.01 -1.70 -11.00
N ARG A 75 -6.50 -2.14 -12.16
CA ARG A 75 -7.76 -2.87 -12.24
C ARG A 75 -7.47 -4.34 -12.02
N VAL A 76 -8.03 -4.89 -10.95
CA VAL A 76 -7.84 -6.28 -10.55
C VAL A 76 -9.17 -7.01 -10.49
N ARG A 77 -9.16 -8.30 -10.83
CA ARG A 77 -10.28 -9.20 -10.62
C ARG A 77 -10.09 -9.93 -9.32
N LEU A 78 -10.99 -9.70 -8.38
CA LEU A 78 -11.08 -10.40 -7.11
C LEU A 78 -11.96 -11.63 -7.29
N ARG A 79 -11.41 -12.82 -6.99
CA ARG A 79 -12.16 -14.07 -7.02
C ARG A 79 -11.99 -14.80 -5.70
N HIS A 80 -13.10 -15.17 -5.08
CA HIS A 80 -13.16 -15.98 -3.86
C HIS A 80 -13.98 -17.23 -4.10
N PRO A 81 -13.33 -18.40 -4.34
CA PRO A 81 -14.04 -19.64 -4.72
C PRO A 81 -15.06 -20.13 -3.70
N GLN A 82 -14.80 -19.90 -2.41
CA GLN A 82 -15.70 -20.41 -1.33
C GLN A 82 -16.98 -19.58 -1.21
N THR A 83 -16.92 -18.28 -1.47
CA THR A 83 -18.11 -17.39 -1.40
C THR A 83 -18.78 -17.19 -2.74
N GLY A 84 -18.17 -17.66 -3.84
CA GLY A 84 -18.62 -17.44 -5.19
C GLY A 84 -18.46 -16.00 -5.68
N GLU A 85 -17.73 -15.16 -4.94
CA GLU A 85 -17.51 -13.77 -5.30
C GLU A 85 -16.51 -13.67 -6.47
N ASP A 86 -16.92 -12.98 -7.52
CA ASP A 86 -16.09 -12.69 -8.69
C ASP A 86 -16.46 -11.28 -9.18
N ARG A 87 -15.59 -10.31 -8.91
CA ARG A 87 -15.83 -8.91 -9.29
C ARG A 87 -14.53 -8.19 -9.66
N GLU A 88 -14.66 -7.16 -10.48
CA GLU A 88 -13.57 -6.25 -10.78
C GLU A 88 -13.53 -5.11 -9.78
N VAL A 89 -12.32 -4.75 -9.36
CA VAL A 89 -12.05 -3.64 -8.43
C VAL A 89 -10.90 -2.82 -8.97
N GLU A 90 -11.02 -1.50 -8.85
CA GLU A 90 -9.92 -0.57 -9.14
C GLU A 90 -9.22 -0.16 -7.84
N ILE A 91 -7.92 -0.32 -7.81
CA ILE A 91 -7.04 0.11 -6.71
C ILE A 91 -6.21 1.28 -7.22
N SER A 92 -6.26 2.40 -6.53
CA SER A 92 -5.45 3.59 -6.83
C SER A 92 -4.76 4.13 -5.59
N MET A 93 -3.91 5.17 -5.75
CA MET A 93 -3.10 5.71 -4.66
C MET A 93 -3.93 6.06 -3.41
N ASN A 94 -5.15 6.61 -3.58
CA ASN A 94 -6.01 7.05 -2.49
C ASN A 94 -7.24 6.15 -2.26
N HIS A 95 -7.42 5.10 -3.08
CA HIS A 95 -8.55 4.17 -3.00
C HIS A 95 -8.04 2.74 -2.88
N PRO A 96 -7.61 2.32 -1.67
CA PRO A 96 -7.17 0.96 -1.45
C PRO A 96 -8.35 -0.02 -1.44
N LEU A 97 -8.09 -1.25 -1.89
CA LEU A 97 -9.05 -2.34 -1.71
C LEU A 97 -9.01 -2.83 -0.26
N ARG A 98 -10.17 -2.86 0.39
CA ARG A 98 -10.34 -3.50 1.71
C ARG A 98 -11.13 -4.78 1.55
N TYR A 99 -10.51 -5.90 1.89
CA TYR A 99 -11.12 -7.22 1.73
C TYR A 99 -10.59 -8.22 2.75
N ALA A 100 -11.48 -9.03 3.33
CA ALA A 100 -11.15 -10.07 4.31
C ALA A 100 -10.26 -9.58 5.48
N GLY A 101 -10.49 -8.37 5.99
CA GLY A 101 -9.72 -7.76 7.09
C GLY A 101 -8.32 -7.28 6.68
N LEU A 102 -8.03 -7.29 5.39
CA LEU A 102 -6.80 -6.79 4.79
C LEU A 102 -7.08 -5.53 3.98
N THR A 103 -6.07 -4.67 3.88
CA THR A 103 -6.10 -3.49 3.03
C THR A 103 -4.95 -3.56 2.04
N PHE A 104 -5.26 -3.45 0.76
CA PHE A 104 -4.32 -3.53 -0.37
C PHE A 104 -4.11 -2.12 -0.90
N TYR A 105 -2.92 -1.59 -0.66
CA TYR A 105 -2.51 -0.28 -1.17
C TYR A 105 -1.70 -0.44 -2.44
N GLN A 106 -1.87 0.48 -3.39
CA GLN A 106 -0.99 0.59 -4.54
C GLN A 106 0.39 1.07 -4.05
N TYR A 107 1.41 0.21 -4.16
CA TYR A 107 2.76 0.54 -3.71
C TYR A 107 3.65 0.92 -4.87
N GLN A 108 3.79 0.02 -5.86
CA GLN A 108 4.66 0.22 -7.02
C GLN A 108 3.99 -0.37 -8.26
N MET A 109 4.30 0.21 -9.41
CA MET A 109 3.74 -0.24 -10.68
C MET A 109 4.80 -0.11 -11.77
N THR A 110 4.83 -1.10 -12.65
CA THR A 110 5.58 -1.05 -13.90
C THR A 110 4.54 -1.13 -15.03
N ALA A 111 4.20 0.02 -15.60
CA ALA A 111 3.19 0.12 -16.66
C ALA A 111 3.43 1.41 -17.47
N GLY A 112 2.84 1.47 -18.67
CA GLY A 112 2.91 2.60 -19.59
C GLY A 112 3.80 2.33 -20.79
N ASP A 113 3.97 3.36 -21.62
CA ASP A 113 4.65 3.26 -22.92
C ASP A 113 6.08 2.72 -22.86
N LEU A 114 6.77 2.95 -21.74
CA LEU A 114 8.15 2.44 -21.53
C LEU A 114 8.19 0.93 -21.41
N VAL A 115 7.19 0.34 -20.74
CA VAL A 115 7.07 -1.10 -20.55
C VAL A 115 6.67 -1.78 -21.85
N GLU A 116 5.73 -1.17 -22.57
CA GLU A 116 5.31 -1.69 -23.89
C GLU A 116 6.46 -1.65 -24.90
N ARG A 117 7.28 -0.58 -24.88
CA ARG A 117 8.48 -0.47 -25.74
C ARG A 117 9.57 -1.47 -25.35
N ALA A 118 9.69 -1.82 -24.07
CA ALA A 118 10.65 -2.81 -23.59
C ALA A 118 10.18 -4.26 -23.81
N GLY A 119 8.92 -4.47 -24.23
CA GLY A 119 8.35 -5.82 -24.38
C GLY A 119 8.09 -6.50 -23.04
N GLU A 120 8.05 -5.75 -21.94
CA GLU A 120 7.80 -6.27 -20.61
C GLU A 120 6.29 -6.34 -20.32
N THR A 121 5.90 -7.26 -19.47
CA THR A 121 4.51 -7.37 -19.03
C THR A 121 4.22 -6.35 -17.93
N PRO A 122 3.10 -5.60 -18.01
CA PRO A 122 2.69 -4.70 -16.94
C PRO A 122 2.57 -5.42 -15.61
N SER A 123 3.15 -4.85 -14.57
CA SER A 123 3.10 -5.42 -13.23
C SER A 123 2.65 -4.39 -12.19
N SER A 124 2.02 -4.87 -11.13
CA SER A 124 1.58 -4.05 -10.01
C SER A 124 1.97 -4.71 -8.70
N VAL A 125 2.64 -3.96 -7.84
CA VAL A 125 3.00 -4.38 -6.50
C VAL A 125 2.04 -3.74 -5.50
N LEU A 126 1.32 -4.56 -4.77
CA LEU A 126 0.38 -4.12 -3.74
C LEU A 126 1.00 -4.35 -2.36
N GLN A 127 0.95 -3.32 -1.52
CA GLN A 127 1.29 -3.45 -0.11
C GLN A 127 0.06 -3.93 0.66
N VAL A 128 0.19 -5.06 1.34
CA VAL A 128 -0.90 -5.65 2.12
C VAL A 128 -0.71 -5.33 3.59
N VAL A 129 -1.72 -4.69 4.20
CA VAL A 129 -1.70 -4.28 5.61
C VAL A 129 -2.89 -4.86 6.33
N ARG A 130 -2.65 -5.43 7.51
CA ARG A 130 -3.69 -5.80 8.46
C ARG A 130 -3.69 -4.79 9.60
N ASN A 131 -4.76 -3.99 9.72
CA ASN A 131 -4.89 -3.00 10.77
C ASN A 131 -6.02 -3.36 11.73
N PRO A 132 -5.74 -3.97 12.90
CA PRO A 132 -6.78 -4.31 13.88
C PRO A 132 -7.36 -3.06 14.57
N GLY A 133 -6.61 -1.95 14.61
CA GLY A 133 -7.02 -0.70 15.25
C GLY A 133 -7.71 0.31 14.34
N TRP A 134 -8.27 -0.10 13.20
CA TRP A 134 -8.88 0.81 12.22
C TRP A 134 -10.05 1.65 12.79
N LEU A 135 -10.71 1.14 13.84
CA LEU A 135 -11.87 1.80 14.47
C LEU A 135 -11.47 2.88 15.49
N THR A 136 -10.24 2.83 16.02
CA THR A 136 -9.76 3.73 17.08
C THR A 136 -9.91 5.22 16.75
N PRO A 137 -9.56 5.71 15.55
CA PRO A 137 -9.74 7.11 15.20
C PRO A 137 -11.20 7.55 15.21
N TYR A 138 -12.11 6.68 14.78
CA TYR A 138 -13.54 6.97 14.74
C TYR A 138 -14.13 7.08 16.14
N ILE A 139 -13.72 6.20 17.06
CA ILE A 139 -14.10 6.26 18.47
C ILE A 139 -13.59 7.58 19.08
N GLY A 140 -12.35 7.95 18.83
CA GLY A 140 -11.78 9.21 19.28
C GLY A 140 -12.57 10.43 18.79
N CYS A 141 -12.87 10.50 17.50
CA CYS A 141 -13.70 11.56 16.93
C CYS A 141 -15.12 11.60 17.54
N ALA A 142 -15.74 10.45 17.74
CA ALA A 142 -17.07 10.37 18.35
C ALA A 142 -17.06 10.87 19.80
N MET A 143 -16.04 10.54 20.58
CA MET A 143 -15.87 11.04 21.96
C MET A 143 -15.71 12.57 22.00
N VAL A 144 -14.89 13.12 21.11
CA VAL A 144 -14.71 14.58 21.02
C VAL A 144 -16.02 15.26 20.62
N ALA A 145 -16.72 14.75 19.62
CA ALA A 145 -18.01 15.28 19.20
C ALA A 145 -19.04 15.26 20.34
N LEU A 146 -19.12 14.15 21.08
CA LEU A 146 -20.02 14.03 22.25
C LEU A 146 -19.66 15.05 23.33
N GLY A 147 -18.39 15.21 23.66
CA GLY A 147 -17.90 16.19 24.60
C GLY A 147 -18.30 17.62 24.24
N LEU A 148 -18.15 17.99 22.96
CA LEU A 148 -18.56 19.29 22.43
C LEU A 148 -20.08 19.50 22.55
N VAL A 149 -20.90 18.50 22.22
CA VAL A 149 -22.36 18.57 22.37
C VAL A 149 -22.77 18.79 23.84
N ILE A 150 -22.18 18.02 24.77
CA ILE A 150 -22.43 18.14 26.19
C ILE A 150 -22.06 19.56 26.69
N GLN A 151 -20.87 20.02 26.29
CA GLN A 151 -20.39 21.36 26.65
C GLN A 151 -21.31 22.46 26.12
N PHE A 152 -21.75 22.36 24.88
CA PHE A 152 -22.68 23.29 24.27
C PHE A 152 -24.03 23.27 24.96
N MET A 153 -24.59 22.11 25.26
CA MET A 153 -25.87 21.97 25.99
C MET A 153 -25.79 22.55 27.37
N TYR A 154 -24.69 22.34 28.10
CA TYR A 154 -24.49 22.92 29.44
C TYR A 154 -24.53 24.44 29.40
N HIS A 155 -23.83 25.07 28.47
CA HIS A 155 -23.84 26.51 28.28
C HIS A 155 -25.20 27.05 27.83
N LEU A 156 -25.86 26.33 26.92
CA LEU A 156 -27.19 26.73 26.42
C LEU A 156 -28.24 26.74 27.55
N VAL A 157 -28.29 25.67 28.36
CA VAL A 157 -29.21 25.57 29.50
C VAL A 157 -28.92 26.68 30.50
N GLY A 158 -27.67 26.95 30.83
CA GLY A 158 -27.28 28.05 31.73
C GLY A 158 -27.70 29.43 31.20
N PHE A 159 -27.59 29.65 29.90
CA PHE A 159 -28.02 30.89 29.26
C PHE A 159 -29.56 31.06 29.29
N VAL A 160 -30.29 30.01 28.93
CA VAL A 160 -31.76 30.03 28.92
C VAL A 160 -32.33 30.22 30.36
N SER A 161 -31.75 29.56 31.38
CA SER A 161 -32.14 29.67 32.77
C SER A 161 -31.98 31.11 33.27
N LYS A 162 -30.86 31.78 33.00
CA LYS A 162 -30.63 33.18 33.37
C LYS A 162 -31.61 34.17 32.72
N ARG A 163 -32.13 33.85 31.55
CA ARG A 163 -33.10 34.69 30.83
C ARG A 163 -34.52 34.57 31.39
N LYS A 164 -34.88 33.44 32.02
CA LYS A 164 -36.19 33.23 32.64
C LYS A 164 -36.29 33.87 34.03
N THR A 165 -35.17 34.27 34.65
CA THR A 165 -35.12 34.83 36.00
C THR A 165 -35.07 36.38 36.00
N LYS A 166 -35.08 37.01 34.82
CA LYS A 166 -35.29 38.44 34.60
C LYS A 166 -36.67 38.67 34.02
#